data_1237bc7b1bf05923186de870d2eff1a2
#
_entry.id   1237bc7b1bf05923186de870d2eff1a2
#
_cell.length_a   1.000
_cell.length_b   1.000
_cell.length_c   1.000
_cell.angle_alpha   90.00
_cell.angle_beta   90.00
_cell.angle_gamma   90.00
#
_symmetry.space_group_name_H-M   'P 1'
#
loop_
_entity.id
_entity.type
_entity.pdbx_description
1 polymer ?
#
loop_
_entity_poly.entity_id
_entity_poly.type
_entity_poly.pdbx_seq_one_letter_code
_entity_poly.pdbx_strand_id
1 'polypeptide(L)'
;MNNIFPLNTNRLSFRKFNLSDANQVQLLCNDARISSTTINIPSPYTLIDAERWIQSQASHEKLQNCFTFAIQLQSTQTVIGAVSLRITAHKNKREGLLSYWIGTNFWNQGFCTEAAEAVIQHGFKQLKLTSINAQHMDKNPASGRVLKKLGFEFLVLE
;
A
#
# COMPACT_ATOMS: atom_id res chain seq x y z
N MET A 1 8.22 18.29 13.71
CA MET A 1 7.73 17.81 12.41
C MET A 1 7.50 16.30 12.44
N ASN A 2 6.26 15.89 12.22
CA ASN A 2 5.97 14.46 12.26
C ASN A 2 6.58 13.77 11.03
N ASN A 3 7.45 12.81 11.27
CA ASN A 3 7.93 11.95 10.21
C ASN A 3 6.79 11.02 9.83
N ILE A 4 6.15 11.27 8.68
CA ILE A 4 5.00 10.49 8.21
C ILE A 4 5.41 9.18 7.55
N PHE A 5 6.71 8.92 7.41
CA PHE A 5 7.20 7.69 6.79
C PHE A 5 7.62 6.70 7.86
N PRO A 6 7.20 5.43 7.72
CA PRO A 6 7.70 4.39 8.61
C PRO A 6 9.20 4.22 8.42
N LEU A 7 9.82 3.73 9.47
CA LEU A 7 11.23 3.38 9.41
C LEU A 7 11.41 2.12 8.56
N ASN A 8 12.67 1.84 8.21
CA ASN A 8 12.99 0.62 7.50
C ASN A 8 12.64 -0.62 8.33
N THR A 9 12.25 -1.67 7.64
CA THR A 9 12.13 -2.99 8.23
C THR A 9 13.42 -3.77 7.98
N ASN A 10 13.39 -5.07 8.26
CA ASN A 10 14.55 -5.93 8.07
C ASN A 10 15.07 -5.96 6.63
N ARG A 11 14.14 -6.01 5.66
CA ARG A 11 14.49 -6.14 4.23
C ARG A 11 14.02 -4.97 3.38
N LEU A 12 13.16 -4.11 3.91
CA LEU A 12 12.45 -3.09 3.15
C LEU A 12 12.76 -1.69 3.67
N SER A 13 12.67 -0.73 2.77
CA SER A 13 12.62 0.69 3.10
C SER A 13 11.38 1.32 2.47
N PHE A 14 10.93 2.41 3.05
CA PHE A 14 9.69 3.09 2.65
C PHE A 14 10.00 4.55 2.36
N ARG A 15 9.45 5.04 1.27
CA ARG A 15 9.59 6.45 0.88
C ARG A 15 8.41 6.89 0.01
N LYS A 16 8.33 8.17 -0.24
CA LYS A 16 7.36 8.69 -1.20
C LYS A 16 7.73 8.25 -2.61
N PHE A 17 6.71 8.10 -3.46
CA PHE A 17 6.93 7.90 -4.87
C PHE A 17 7.45 9.18 -5.51
N ASN A 18 8.38 9.02 -6.43
CA ASN A 18 8.88 10.08 -7.33
C ASN A 18 8.38 9.80 -8.75
N LEU A 19 8.29 10.85 -9.55
CA LEU A 19 7.91 10.67 -10.95
C LEU A 19 8.89 9.76 -11.70
N SER A 20 10.15 9.72 -11.25
CA SER A 20 11.17 8.80 -11.79
C SER A 20 10.84 7.33 -11.54
N ASP A 21 9.90 7.01 -10.65
CA ASP A 21 9.45 5.64 -10.40
C ASP A 21 8.42 5.16 -11.43
N ALA A 22 7.94 6.03 -12.30
CA ALA A 22 6.82 5.71 -13.19
C ALA A 22 7.08 4.49 -14.08
N ASN A 23 8.28 4.37 -14.62
CA ASN A 23 8.65 3.21 -15.45
C ASN A 23 8.54 1.90 -14.66
N GLN A 24 9.05 1.89 -13.44
CA GLN A 24 8.99 0.70 -12.59
C GLN A 24 7.56 0.38 -12.16
N VAL A 25 6.77 1.39 -11.80
CA VAL A 25 5.36 1.21 -11.45
C VAL A 25 4.59 0.64 -12.64
N GLN A 26 4.82 1.18 -13.84
CA GLN A 26 4.17 0.70 -15.05
C GLN A 26 4.55 -0.76 -15.33
N LEU A 27 5.81 -1.10 -15.18
CA LEU A 27 6.28 -2.47 -15.38
C LEU A 27 5.61 -3.44 -14.41
N LEU A 28 5.52 -3.08 -13.13
CA LEU A 28 4.94 -3.94 -12.09
C LEU A 28 3.42 -4.06 -12.23
N CYS A 29 2.74 -2.97 -12.53
CA CYS A 29 1.27 -2.94 -12.59
C CYS A 29 0.70 -3.43 -13.91
N ASN A 30 1.49 -3.46 -14.98
CA ASN A 30 1.07 -3.97 -16.28
C ASN A 30 1.13 -5.50 -16.29
N ASP A 31 0.42 -6.11 -15.37
CA ASP A 31 0.35 -7.55 -15.19
C ASP A 31 -1.09 -7.89 -14.83
N ALA A 32 -1.70 -8.79 -15.63
CA ALA A 32 -3.11 -9.16 -15.43
C ALA A 32 -3.37 -9.72 -14.02
N ARG A 33 -2.36 -10.34 -13.41
CA ARG A 33 -2.49 -10.88 -12.05
C ARG A 33 -2.63 -9.75 -11.01
N ILE A 34 -2.08 -8.58 -11.29
CA ILE A 34 -2.26 -7.40 -10.45
C ILE A 34 -3.61 -6.73 -10.74
N SER A 35 -3.90 -6.42 -12.01
CA SER A 35 -5.12 -5.70 -12.38
C SER A 35 -6.39 -6.47 -12.09
N SER A 36 -6.35 -7.81 -12.18
CA SER A 36 -7.54 -8.64 -11.92
C SER A 36 -7.86 -8.80 -10.44
N THR A 37 -6.90 -8.54 -9.55
CA THR A 37 -7.05 -8.73 -8.10
C THR A 37 -6.99 -7.44 -7.30
N THR A 38 -6.83 -6.32 -7.96
CA THR A 38 -6.81 -4.99 -7.34
C THR A 38 -7.86 -4.09 -7.97
N ILE A 39 -8.40 -3.18 -7.15
CA ILE A 39 -9.38 -2.21 -7.61
C ILE A 39 -8.62 -1.00 -8.18
N ASN A 40 -9.11 -0.44 -9.29
CA ASN A 40 -8.60 0.81 -9.89
C ASN A 40 -7.23 0.70 -10.58
N ILE A 41 -6.76 -0.51 -10.90
CA ILE A 41 -5.60 -0.65 -11.77
C ILE A 41 -6.11 -1.07 -13.16
N PRO A 42 -6.02 -0.17 -14.17
CA PRO A 42 -6.50 -0.51 -15.51
C PRO A 42 -5.62 -1.55 -16.19
N SER A 43 -6.16 -2.23 -17.18
CA SER A 43 -5.44 -3.19 -18.01
C SER A 43 -5.76 -2.90 -19.49
N PRO A 44 -4.79 -2.60 -20.33
CA PRO A 44 -3.35 -2.51 -20.02
C PRO A 44 -3.02 -1.28 -19.15
N TYR A 45 -1.92 -1.37 -18.42
CA TYR A 45 -1.43 -0.28 -17.59
C TYR A 45 -0.31 0.44 -18.33
N THR A 46 -0.52 1.72 -18.62
CA THR A 46 0.40 2.51 -19.42
C THR A 46 1.34 3.35 -18.56
N LEU A 47 2.40 3.89 -19.17
CA LEU A 47 3.29 4.81 -18.48
C LEU A 47 2.53 6.06 -18.01
N ILE A 48 1.60 6.55 -18.82
CA ILE A 48 0.77 7.71 -18.45
C ILE A 48 -0.09 7.40 -17.22
N ASP A 49 -0.63 6.19 -17.14
CA ASP A 49 -1.36 5.75 -15.96
C ASP A 49 -0.50 5.79 -14.70
N ALA A 50 0.74 5.32 -14.81
CA ALA A 50 1.69 5.34 -13.70
C ALA A 50 2.05 6.78 -13.27
N GLU A 51 2.33 7.64 -14.24
CA GLU A 51 2.64 9.05 -13.97
C GLU A 51 1.48 9.76 -13.27
N ARG A 52 0.26 9.57 -13.77
CA ARG A 52 -0.95 10.18 -13.19
C ARG A 52 -1.19 9.68 -11.77
N TRP A 53 -1.00 8.37 -11.55
CA TRP A 53 -1.17 7.81 -10.23
C TRP A 53 -0.16 8.40 -9.24
N ILE A 54 1.12 8.49 -9.62
CA ILE A 54 2.16 9.07 -8.76
C ILE A 54 1.84 10.53 -8.44
N GLN A 55 1.44 11.31 -9.44
CA GLN A 55 1.08 12.72 -9.23
C GLN A 55 -0.11 12.87 -8.29
N SER A 56 -1.08 11.98 -8.36
CA SER A 56 -2.25 12.02 -7.49
C SER A 56 -1.91 11.78 -6.02
N GLN A 57 -0.82 11.03 -5.75
CA GLN A 57 -0.41 10.76 -4.36
C GLN A 57 0.03 12.04 -3.64
N ALA A 58 0.69 12.96 -4.33
CA ALA A 58 1.09 14.22 -3.72
C ALA A 58 -0.13 15.04 -3.29
N SER A 59 -1.19 15.06 -4.08
CA SER A 59 -2.43 15.76 -3.74
C SER A 59 -3.12 15.11 -2.53
N HIS A 60 -3.17 13.78 -2.49
CA HIS A 60 -3.77 13.05 -1.37
C HIS A 60 -3.02 13.30 -0.07
N GLU A 61 -1.70 13.30 -0.13
CA GLU A 61 -0.88 13.57 1.06
C GLU A 61 -1.06 15.01 1.55
N LYS A 62 -1.11 15.96 0.63
CA LYS A 62 -1.32 17.38 0.97
C LYS A 62 -2.63 17.59 1.73
N LEU A 63 -3.66 16.83 1.38
CA LEU A 63 -4.94 16.87 2.09
C LEU A 63 -4.93 16.04 3.37
N GLN A 64 -3.82 15.34 3.65
CA GLN A 64 -3.63 14.47 4.82
C GLN A 64 -4.67 13.37 4.94
N ASN A 65 -5.22 12.93 3.81
CA ASN A 65 -6.24 11.89 3.83
C ASN A 65 -5.76 10.53 3.29
N CYS A 66 -4.60 10.49 2.63
CA CYS A 66 -4.05 9.22 2.16
C CYS A 66 -2.52 9.30 2.11
N PHE A 67 -1.87 8.38 2.81
CA PHE A 67 -0.42 8.28 2.84
C PHE A 67 0.00 7.02 2.09
N THR A 68 0.73 7.19 0.99
CA THR A 68 1.18 6.10 0.14
C THR A 68 2.70 6.02 0.17
N PHE A 69 3.21 4.82 0.42
CA PHE A 69 4.63 4.55 0.52
C PHE A 69 5.05 3.60 -0.59
N ALA A 70 6.14 3.93 -1.27
CA ALA A 70 6.82 2.98 -2.14
C ALA A 70 7.51 1.95 -1.25
N ILE A 71 7.32 0.69 -1.56
CA ILE A 71 8.00 -0.42 -0.90
C ILE A 71 9.26 -0.72 -1.71
N GLN A 72 10.41 -0.59 -1.10
CA GLN A 72 11.69 -0.72 -1.77
C GLN A 72 12.56 -1.76 -1.07
N LEU A 73 13.19 -2.64 -1.84
CA LEU A 73 14.17 -3.56 -1.29
C LEU A 73 15.42 -2.80 -0.87
N GLN A 74 15.89 -3.02 0.36
CA GLN A 74 17.12 -2.38 0.84
C GLN A 74 18.34 -2.82 0.05
N SER A 75 18.39 -4.10 -0.33
CA SER A 75 19.55 -4.70 -0.96
C SER A 75 19.85 -4.13 -2.36
N THR A 76 18.82 -3.79 -3.13
CA THR A 76 18.95 -3.34 -4.52
C THR A 76 18.37 -1.97 -4.77
N GLN A 77 17.68 -1.41 -3.79
CA GLN A 77 16.92 -0.16 -3.90
C GLN A 77 15.85 -0.20 -4.99
N THR A 78 15.35 -1.39 -5.28
CA THR A 78 14.29 -1.60 -6.29
C THR A 78 12.92 -1.43 -5.66
N VAL A 79 12.06 -0.63 -6.27
CA VAL A 79 10.65 -0.54 -5.87
C VAL A 79 9.94 -1.81 -6.30
N ILE A 80 9.28 -2.47 -5.34
CA ILE A 80 8.58 -3.74 -5.58
C ILE A 80 7.08 -3.65 -5.39
N GLY A 81 6.57 -2.54 -4.87
CA GLY A 81 5.15 -2.38 -4.64
C GLY A 81 4.81 -1.09 -3.93
N ALA A 82 3.60 -1.03 -3.43
CA ALA A 82 3.07 0.13 -2.70
C ALA A 82 2.19 -0.32 -1.55
N VAL A 83 2.17 0.46 -0.49
CA VAL A 83 1.26 0.29 0.63
C VAL A 83 0.73 1.66 1.04
N SER A 84 -0.56 1.75 1.36
CA SER A 84 -1.17 3.01 1.71
C SER A 84 -2.15 2.90 2.86
N LEU A 85 -2.33 4.03 3.55
CA LEU A 85 -3.37 4.23 4.54
C LEU A 85 -4.21 5.43 4.12
N ARG A 86 -5.48 5.21 3.88
CA ARG A 86 -6.45 6.28 3.66
C ARG A 86 -7.13 6.58 5.00
N ILE A 87 -7.10 7.83 5.41
CA ILE A 87 -7.60 8.24 6.70
C ILE A 87 -8.99 8.84 6.57
N THR A 88 -9.93 8.35 7.39
CA THR A 88 -11.23 8.97 7.58
C THR A 88 -11.39 9.37 9.03
N ALA A 89 -11.79 10.61 9.27
CA ALA A 89 -12.03 11.12 10.61
C ALA A 89 -13.53 11.33 10.80
N HIS A 90 -14.09 10.77 11.88
CA HIS A 90 -15.50 10.88 12.18
C HIS A 90 -15.72 10.79 13.70
N LYS A 91 -16.36 11.80 14.29
CA LYS A 91 -16.74 11.84 15.71
C LYS A 91 -15.59 11.45 16.65
N ASN A 92 -14.45 12.12 16.54
CA ASN A 92 -13.24 11.88 17.34
C ASN A 92 -12.56 10.53 17.07
N LYS A 93 -12.98 9.81 16.04
CA LYS A 93 -12.33 8.59 15.60
C LYS A 93 -11.54 8.85 14.33
N ARG A 94 -10.34 8.32 14.28
CA ARG A 94 -9.52 8.34 13.07
C ARG A 94 -9.34 6.89 12.64
N GLU A 95 -9.89 6.54 11.51
CA GLU A 95 -9.83 5.18 10.99
C GLU A 95 -8.99 5.16 9.73
N GLY A 96 -8.21 4.12 9.55
CA GLY A 96 -7.39 3.92 8.36
C GLY A 96 -7.94 2.79 7.50
N LEU A 97 -7.88 2.96 6.19
CA LEU A 97 -8.12 1.88 5.24
C LEU A 97 -6.78 1.51 4.62
N LEU A 98 -6.33 0.29 4.91
CA LEU A 98 -5.08 -0.27 4.40
C LEU A 98 -5.29 -0.82 3.01
N SER A 99 -4.40 -0.49 2.08
CA SER A 99 -4.34 -1.12 0.78
C SER A 99 -2.88 -1.30 0.35
N TYR A 100 -2.63 -2.30 -0.50
CA TYR A 100 -1.29 -2.61 -0.94
C TYR A 100 -1.31 -3.43 -2.23
N TRP A 101 -0.21 -3.37 -2.96
CA TRP A 101 0.07 -4.30 -4.04
C TRP A 101 1.58 -4.56 -4.10
N ILE A 102 1.94 -5.75 -4.52
CA ILE A 102 3.33 -6.19 -4.70
C ILE A 102 3.45 -6.77 -6.11
N GLY A 103 4.54 -6.44 -6.79
CA GLY A 103 4.83 -7.01 -8.11
C GLY A 103 4.93 -8.54 -8.04
N THR A 104 4.43 -9.21 -9.08
CA THR A 104 4.27 -10.67 -9.06
C THR A 104 5.57 -11.44 -8.85
N ASN A 105 6.70 -10.90 -9.32
CA ASN A 105 8.01 -11.52 -9.12
C ASN A 105 8.46 -11.55 -7.65
N PHE A 106 7.77 -10.82 -6.80
CA PHE A 106 8.11 -10.69 -5.37
C PHE A 106 7.08 -11.36 -4.47
N TRP A 107 6.12 -12.07 -5.04
CA TRP A 107 5.10 -12.79 -4.29
C TRP A 107 5.69 -13.99 -3.54
N ASN A 108 4.99 -14.43 -2.49
CA ASN A 108 5.32 -15.62 -1.70
C ASN A 108 6.67 -15.55 -0.99
N GLN A 109 7.14 -14.32 -0.67
CA GLN A 109 8.40 -14.09 0.03
C GLN A 109 8.21 -13.34 1.35
N GLY A 110 6.95 -13.07 1.73
CA GLY A 110 6.63 -12.38 2.97
C GLY A 110 6.75 -10.87 2.93
N PHE A 111 7.08 -10.28 1.79
CA PHE A 111 7.26 -8.82 1.69
C PHE A 111 6.00 -8.05 1.98
N CYS A 112 4.85 -8.53 1.52
CA CYS A 112 3.58 -7.85 1.73
C CYS A 112 3.24 -7.79 3.22
N THR A 113 3.40 -8.90 3.93
CA THR A 113 3.17 -8.96 5.38
C THR A 113 4.11 -8.03 6.13
N GLU A 114 5.39 -8.06 5.76
CA GLU A 114 6.41 -7.20 6.38
C GLU A 114 6.10 -5.72 6.19
N ALA A 115 5.73 -5.32 4.97
CA ALA A 115 5.39 -3.94 4.65
C ALA A 115 4.12 -3.49 5.37
N ALA A 116 3.07 -4.30 5.33
CA ALA A 116 1.80 -3.97 5.95
C ALA A 116 1.92 -3.84 7.46
N GLU A 117 2.68 -4.73 8.10
CA GLU A 117 2.91 -4.66 9.54
C GLU A 117 3.57 -3.35 9.95
N ALA A 118 4.60 -2.93 9.21
CA ALA A 118 5.29 -1.66 9.50
C ALA A 118 4.35 -0.46 9.37
N VAL A 119 3.52 -0.44 8.33
CA VAL A 119 2.59 0.66 8.08
C VAL A 119 1.46 0.67 9.11
N ILE A 120 0.98 -0.50 9.52
CA ILE A 120 -0.04 -0.61 10.59
C ILE A 120 0.50 -0.02 11.89
N GLN A 121 1.71 -0.39 12.30
CA GLN A 121 2.32 0.15 13.50
C GLN A 121 2.49 1.66 13.40
N HIS A 122 2.93 2.15 12.26
CA HIS A 122 3.06 3.59 12.01
C HIS A 122 1.71 4.30 12.14
N GLY A 123 0.65 3.69 11.58
CA GLY A 123 -0.70 4.24 11.66
C GLY A 123 -1.18 4.42 13.11
N PHE A 124 -1.00 3.41 13.95
CA PHE A 124 -1.41 3.51 15.34
C PHE A 124 -0.52 4.46 16.15
N LYS A 125 0.79 4.39 15.98
CA LYS A 125 1.74 5.16 16.81
C LYS A 125 1.87 6.60 16.38
N GLN A 126 2.03 6.87 15.09
CA GLN A 126 2.34 8.21 14.57
C GLN A 126 1.10 8.94 14.10
N LEU A 127 0.20 8.25 13.41
CA LEU A 127 -1.01 8.87 12.89
C LEU A 127 -2.17 8.84 13.88
N LYS A 128 -1.98 8.18 15.02
CA LYS A 128 -2.97 8.09 16.10
C LYS A 128 -4.31 7.53 15.64
N LEU A 129 -4.26 6.52 14.79
CA LEU A 129 -5.48 5.85 14.35
C LEU A 129 -6.09 5.02 15.47
N THR A 130 -7.41 4.99 15.51
CA THR A 130 -8.17 4.18 16.48
C THR A 130 -8.41 2.78 15.95
N SER A 131 -8.51 2.64 14.63
CA SER A 131 -8.69 1.33 14.00
C SER A 131 -8.14 1.37 12.56
N ILE A 132 -7.82 0.20 12.04
CA ILE A 132 -7.39 0.03 10.65
C ILE A 132 -8.22 -1.09 10.05
N ASN A 133 -8.84 -0.79 8.91
CA ASN A 133 -9.65 -1.73 8.14
C ASN A 133 -8.91 -2.07 6.85
N ALA A 134 -9.25 -3.20 6.26
CA ALA A 134 -8.72 -3.60 4.96
C ALA A 134 -9.79 -4.40 4.22
N GLN A 135 -9.72 -4.36 2.90
CA GLN A 135 -10.62 -5.12 2.04
C GLN A 135 -9.78 -5.94 1.06
N HIS A 136 -10.30 -7.07 0.67
CA HIS A 136 -9.71 -7.85 -0.42
C HIS A 136 -10.83 -8.45 -1.27
N MET A 137 -10.52 -8.70 -2.54
CA MET A 137 -11.43 -9.39 -3.43
C MET A 137 -11.44 -10.89 -3.12
N ASP A 138 -12.57 -11.54 -3.32
CA ASP A 138 -12.67 -13.00 -3.22
C ASP A 138 -11.69 -13.70 -4.17
N LYS A 139 -11.40 -13.06 -5.30
CA LYS A 139 -10.41 -13.54 -6.27
C LYS A 139 -8.97 -13.49 -5.76
N ASN A 140 -8.74 -12.84 -4.63
CA ASN A 140 -7.39 -12.63 -4.09
C ASN A 140 -7.24 -13.27 -2.71
N PRO A 141 -7.21 -14.60 -2.62
CA PRO A 141 -7.06 -15.30 -1.34
C PRO A 141 -5.70 -15.03 -0.69
N ALA A 142 -4.68 -14.70 -1.48
CA ALA A 142 -3.37 -14.35 -0.93
C ALA A 142 -3.44 -13.10 -0.05
N SER A 143 -4.18 -12.07 -0.46
CA SER A 143 -4.39 -10.88 0.34
C SER A 143 -5.13 -11.21 1.64
N GLY A 144 -6.14 -12.06 1.58
CA GLY A 144 -6.86 -12.53 2.78
C GLY A 144 -5.93 -13.24 3.76
N ARG A 145 -5.00 -14.05 3.26
CA ARG A 145 -4.02 -14.72 4.12
C ARG A 145 -3.07 -13.73 4.81
N VAL A 146 -2.63 -12.70 4.10
CA VAL A 146 -1.80 -11.63 4.67
C VAL A 146 -2.55 -10.94 5.80
N LEU A 147 -3.79 -10.54 5.56
CA LEU A 147 -4.60 -9.85 6.56
C LEU A 147 -4.82 -10.73 7.79
N LYS A 148 -5.06 -12.02 7.61
CA LYS A 148 -5.24 -12.94 8.72
C LYS A 148 -3.97 -13.06 9.55
N LYS A 149 -2.80 -13.16 8.92
CA LYS A 149 -1.51 -13.20 9.62
C LYS A 149 -1.26 -11.93 10.45
N LEU A 150 -1.77 -10.80 9.98
CA LEU A 150 -1.62 -9.52 10.66
C LEU A 150 -2.63 -9.31 11.78
N GLY A 151 -3.53 -10.27 12.00
CA GLY A 151 -4.50 -10.22 13.09
C GLY A 151 -5.81 -9.52 12.74
N PHE A 152 -6.10 -9.29 11.47
CA PHE A 152 -7.39 -8.75 11.06
C PHE A 152 -8.50 -9.77 11.29
N GLU A 153 -9.60 -9.28 11.80
CA GLU A 153 -10.82 -10.07 11.94
C GLU A 153 -11.68 -9.89 10.70
N PHE A 154 -12.28 -10.98 10.23
CA PHE A 154 -13.15 -10.95 9.07
C PHE A 154 -14.54 -10.50 9.49
N LEU A 155 -15.04 -9.42 8.87
CA LEU A 155 -16.39 -8.93 9.07
C LEU A 155 -17.20 -9.19 7.81
N VAL A 156 -18.33 -9.89 7.97
CA VAL A 156 -19.28 -10.05 6.88
C VAL A 156 -20.20 -8.82 6.89
N LEU A 157 -20.13 -8.02 5.83
CA LEU A 157 -21.06 -6.91 5.65
C LEU A 157 -22.35 -7.49 5.03
N GLU A 158 -23.41 -7.45 5.79
CA GLU A 158 -24.73 -7.78 5.29
C GLU A 158 -25.33 -6.62 4.48
#